data_fa1668682f1fdc1d87c72b75c3dc085d
#
_entry.id   fa1668682f1fdc1d87c72b75c3dc085d
#
_cell.length_a   1.000
_cell.length_b   1.000
_cell.length_c   1.000
_cell.angle_alpha   90.00
_cell.angle_beta   90.00
_cell.angle_gamma   90.00
#
_symmetry.space_group_name_H-M   'P 1'
#
loop_
_entity.id
_entity.type
_entity.pdbx_description
1 polymer ?
#
loop_
_entity_poly.entity_id
_entity_poly.type
_entity_poly.pdbx_seq_one_letter_code
_entity_poly.pdbx_strand_id
1 'polypeptide(L)'
;MRLKLATEHGLLTLLFLAHTSKSMTRRGDYVKTKDISFQCDISYEHLTKTVSILRKAGLLQTHAGREGGVELLPLSQTIRVGEVVALFEHPLVHPTTRYQLHALDQLCDAALISFFNTLNHTTIQQLADDLPPHFFFRTS
;
A
#
# COMPACT_ATOMS: atom_id res chain seq x y z
N MET A 1 3.00 18.00 -3.54
CA MET A 1 3.28 17.03 -2.46
C MET A 1 3.58 15.68 -3.09
N ARG A 2 4.54 14.98 -2.56
CA ARG A 2 4.95 13.68 -3.08
C ARG A 2 5.03 12.66 -1.96
N LEU A 3 4.45 11.49 -2.17
CA LEU A 3 4.57 10.38 -1.24
C LEU A 3 5.99 9.80 -1.27
N LYS A 4 6.42 9.18 -0.18
CA LYS A 4 7.68 8.43 -0.16
C LYS A 4 7.60 7.25 -1.12
N LEU A 5 8.74 6.86 -1.68
CA LEU A 5 8.82 5.70 -2.55
C LEU A 5 8.31 4.42 -1.87
N ALA A 6 8.59 4.25 -0.59
CA ALA A 6 8.07 3.12 0.18
C ALA A 6 6.54 3.08 0.24
N THR A 7 5.89 4.24 0.33
CA THR A 7 4.42 4.37 0.29
C THR A 7 3.88 3.95 -1.08
N GLU A 8 4.51 4.43 -2.15
CA GLU A 8 4.16 4.03 -3.52
C GLU A 8 4.30 2.51 -3.70
N HIS A 9 5.38 1.92 -3.21
CA HIS A 9 5.60 0.47 -3.24
C HIS A 9 4.50 -0.29 -2.49
N GLY A 10 4.10 0.18 -1.31
CA GLY A 10 3.02 -0.43 -0.54
C GLY A 10 1.69 -0.40 -1.26
N LEU A 11 1.32 0.74 -1.82
CA LEU A 11 0.10 0.90 -2.61
C LEU A 11 0.11 0.02 -3.87
N LEU A 12 1.19 0.06 -4.65
CA LEU A 12 1.33 -0.75 -5.87
C LEU A 12 1.23 -2.24 -5.57
N THR A 13 1.86 -2.71 -4.49
CA THR A 13 1.81 -4.12 -4.10
C THR A 13 0.37 -4.56 -3.79
N LEU A 14 -0.36 -3.79 -2.99
CA LEU A 14 -1.75 -4.10 -2.67
C LEU A 14 -2.67 -4.02 -3.88
N LEU A 15 -2.50 -3.00 -4.73
CA LEU A 15 -3.29 -2.84 -5.95
C LEU A 15 -3.06 -3.99 -6.93
N PHE A 16 -1.82 -4.42 -7.10
CA PHE A 16 -1.48 -5.56 -7.95
C PHE A 16 -2.11 -6.85 -7.44
N LEU A 17 -2.00 -7.12 -6.14
CA LEU A 17 -2.60 -8.29 -5.52
C LEU A 17 -4.13 -8.26 -5.59
N ALA A 18 -4.75 -7.11 -5.37
CA ALA A 18 -6.20 -6.95 -5.49
C ALA A 18 -6.68 -7.14 -6.94
N HIS A 19 -5.90 -6.67 -7.91
CA HIS A 19 -6.21 -6.84 -9.32
C HIS A 19 -6.09 -8.30 -9.78
N THR A 20 -5.04 -9.00 -9.34
CA THR A 20 -4.81 -10.42 -9.67
C THR A 20 -5.73 -11.37 -8.93
N SER A 21 -6.14 -11.05 -7.71
CA SER A 21 -7.05 -11.91 -6.94
C SER A 21 -8.40 -12.15 -7.61
N LYS A 22 -8.83 -11.24 -8.48
CA LYS A 22 -10.06 -11.42 -9.28
C LYS A 22 -9.97 -12.55 -10.29
N SER A 23 -8.78 -12.88 -10.75
CA SER A 23 -8.54 -13.98 -11.69
C SER A 23 -8.18 -15.31 -11.01
N MET A 24 -7.95 -15.29 -9.69
CA MET A 24 -7.63 -16.46 -8.90
C MET A 24 -8.91 -17.20 -8.51
N THR A 25 -9.06 -18.41 -9.02
CA THR A 25 -10.28 -19.19 -8.85
C THR A 25 -10.18 -20.23 -7.75
N ARG A 26 -9.00 -20.44 -7.18
CA ARG A 26 -8.76 -21.47 -6.17
C ARG A 26 -8.23 -20.89 -4.87
N ARG A 27 -8.77 -21.38 -3.77
CA ARG A 27 -8.22 -21.14 -2.43
C ARG A 27 -6.81 -21.72 -2.36
N GLY A 28 -5.81 -20.89 -2.10
CA GLY A 28 -4.40 -21.29 -2.07
C GLY A 28 -3.59 -20.86 -3.30
N ASP A 29 -4.18 -20.11 -4.21
CA ASP A 29 -3.43 -19.48 -5.29
C ASP A 29 -2.67 -18.27 -4.71
N TYR A 30 -1.35 -18.36 -4.69
CA TYR A 30 -0.47 -17.31 -4.17
C TYR A 30 0.27 -16.63 -5.32
N VAL A 31 0.43 -15.32 -5.21
CA VAL A 31 1.24 -14.55 -6.15
C VAL A 31 2.70 -14.66 -5.77
N LYS A 32 3.53 -15.11 -6.69
CA LYS A 32 4.97 -15.21 -6.45
C LYS A 32 5.59 -13.82 -6.23
N THR A 33 6.48 -13.72 -5.26
CA THR A 33 7.18 -12.47 -4.97
C THR A 33 7.91 -11.90 -6.19
N LYS A 34 8.50 -12.77 -7.01
CA LYS A 34 9.16 -12.36 -8.26
C LYS A 34 8.20 -11.71 -9.25
N ASP A 35 6.95 -12.17 -9.31
CA ASP A 35 5.94 -11.62 -10.22
C ASP A 35 5.48 -10.24 -9.74
N ILE A 36 5.34 -10.06 -8.43
CA ILE A 36 5.06 -8.75 -7.83
C ILE A 36 6.21 -7.78 -8.14
N SER A 37 7.44 -8.21 -7.89
CA SER A 37 8.65 -7.42 -8.17
C SER A 37 8.70 -6.97 -9.62
N PHE A 38 8.45 -7.88 -10.54
CA PHE A 38 8.47 -7.59 -11.98
C PHE A 38 7.32 -6.65 -12.39
N GLN A 39 6.10 -6.97 -12.01
CA GLN A 39 4.91 -6.20 -12.42
C GLN A 39 4.83 -4.80 -11.81
N CYS A 40 5.28 -4.66 -10.57
CA CYS A 40 5.29 -3.37 -9.88
C CYS A 40 6.57 -2.57 -10.08
N ASP A 41 7.58 -3.14 -10.75
CA ASP A 41 8.91 -2.53 -10.89
C ASP A 41 9.55 -2.14 -9.55
N ILE A 42 9.49 -3.06 -8.62
CA ILE A 42 10.05 -2.91 -7.27
C ILE A 42 11.19 -3.91 -7.11
N SER A 43 12.37 -3.46 -6.66
CA SER A 43 13.47 -4.38 -6.38
C SER A 43 13.06 -5.40 -5.30
N TYR A 44 13.63 -6.59 -5.38
CA TYR A 44 13.32 -7.65 -4.41
C TYR A 44 13.58 -7.22 -2.96
N GLU A 45 14.66 -6.48 -2.74
CA GLU A 45 14.98 -5.95 -1.39
C GLU A 45 13.90 -4.99 -0.87
N HIS A 46 13.49 -4.02 -1.69
CA HIS A 46 12.43 -3.09 -1.32
C HIS A 46 11.09 -3.80 -1.13
N LEU A 47 10.77 -4.76 -1.99
CA LEU A 47 9.54 -5.53 -1.89
C LEU A 47 9.50 -6.35 -0.59
N THR A 48 10.61 -6.96 -0.19
CA THR A 48 10.68 -7.71 1.07
C THR A 48 10.33 -6.83 2.27
N LYS A 49 10.85 -5.61 2.31
CA LYS A 49 10.53 -4.63 3.36
C LYS A 49 9.05 -4.21 3.31
N THR A 50 8.54 -3.94 2.13
CA THR A 50 7.14 -3.57 1.89
C THR A 50 6.19 -4.66 2.35
N VAL A 51 6.44 -5.90 1.93
CA VAL A 51 5.64 -7.08 2.31
C VAL A 51 5.66 -7.28 3.83
N SER A 52 6.81 -7.08 4.48
CA SER A 52 6.92 -7.18 5.93
C SER A 52 6.01 -6.19 6.67
N ILE A 53 5.96 -4.93 6.21
CA ILE A 53 5.11 -3.89 6.79
C ILE A 53 3.62 -4.24 6.60
N LEU A 54 3.23 -4.63 5.39
CA LEU A 54 1.85 -4.98 5.07
C LEU A 54 1.38 -6.24 5.81
N ARG A 55 2.28 -7.22 5.99
CA ARG A 55 2.00 -8.44 6.75
C ARG A 55 1.77 -8.12 8.23
N LYS A 56 2.60 -7.28 8.84
CA LYS A 56 2.43 -6.84 10.23
C LYS A 56 1.13 -6.08 10.45
N ALA A 57 0.66 -5.38 9.44
CA ALA A 57 -0.63 -4.69 9.45
C ALA A 57 -1.84 -5.62 9.24
N GLY A 58 -1.62 -6.90 8.98
CA GLY A 58 -2.69 -7.87 8.76
C GLY A 58 -3.36 -7.82 7.39
N LEU A 59 -2.71 -7.19 6.40
CA LEU A 59 -3.27 -7.00 5.06
C LEU A 59 -2.96 -8.15 4.11
N LEU A 60 -1.86 -8.83 4.35
CA LEU A 60 -1.43 -9.98 3.56
C LEU A 60 -0.70 -10.99 4.45
N GLN A 61 -0.51 -12.18 3.91
CA GLN A 61 0.35 -13.20 4.50
C GLN A 61 1.25 -13.81 3.44
N THR A 62 2.34 -14.42 3.91
CA THR A 62 3.34 -15.06 3.06
C THR A 62 3.37 -16.56 3.33
N HIS A 63 3.58 -17.33 2.27
CA HIS A 63 3.72 -18.77 2.30
C HIS A 63 5.07 -19.16 1.74
N ALA A 64 5.84 -19.91 2.53
CA ALA A 64 7.16 -20.38 2.13
C ALA A 64 7.10 -21.54 1.12
N GLY A 65 8.20 -21.80 0.43
CA GLY A 65 8.37 -22.95 -0.45
C GLY A 65 8.11 -22.65 -1.92
N ARG A 66 8.27 -23.69 -2.75
CA ARG A 66 8.18 -23.61 -4.20
C ARG A 66 6.80 -23.14 -4.69
N GLU A 67 5.74 -23.61 -4.03
CA GLU A 67 4.35 -23.26 -4.35
C GLU A 67 3.82 -22.09 -3.51
N GLY A 68 4.68 -21.51 -2.69
CA GLY A 68 4.34 -20.37 -1.85
C GLY A 68 4.29 -19.04 -2.60
N GLY A 69 4.08 -17.99 -1.87
CA GLY A 69 3.97 -16.62 -2.38
C GLY A 69 3.26 -15.72 -1.40
N VAL A 70 2.58 -14.72 -1.92
CA VAL A 70 1.87 -13.70 -1.16
C VAL A 70 0.38 -13.82 -1.42
N GLU A 71 -0.41 -13.70 -0.36
CA GLU A 71 -1.87 -13.76 -0.40
C GLU A 71 -2.45 -12.56 0.33
N LEU A 72 -3.47 -11.92 -0.28
CA LEU A 72 -4.24 -10.88 0.41
C LEU A 72 -5.14 -11.50 1.47
N LEU A 73 -5.17 -10.86 2.63
CA LEU A 73 -6.12 -11.19 3.70
C LEU A 73 -7.41 -10.37 3.55
N PRO A 74 -8.54 -10.83 4.12
CA PRO A 74 -9.85 -10.16 3.96
C PRO A 74 -9.86 -8.67 4.35
N LEU A 75 -9.05 -8.27 5.33
CA LEU A 75 -8.94 -6.86 5.74
C LEU A 75 -8.54 -5.94 4.58
N SER A 76 -7.76 -6.44 3.62
CA SER A 76 -7.33 -5.67 2.45
C SER A 76 -8.47 -5.20 1.55
N GLN A 77 -9.64 -5.83 1.60
CA GLN A 77 -10.80 -5.47 0.79
C GLN A 77 -11.50 -4.21 1.32
N THR A 78 -11.42 -3.95 2.61
CA THR A 78 -12.11 -2.84 3.27
C THR A 78 -11.18 -1.73 3.71
N ILE A 79 -9.86 -1.96 3.70
CA ILE A 79 -8.91 -0.95 4.13
C ILE A 79 -8.95 0.28 3.21
N ARG A 80 -8.88 1.43 3.81
CA ARG A 80 -8.92 2.72 3.12
C ARG A 80 -7.52 3.14 2.69
N VAL A 81 -7.45 3.91 1.61
CA VAL A 81 -6.16 4.39 1.06
C VAL A 81 -5.35 5.15 2.11
N GLY A 82 -5.99 6.02 2.90
CA GLY A 82 -5.31 6.77 3.94
C GLY A 82 -4.72 5.90 5.05
N GLU A 83 -5.36 4.78 5.38
CA GLU A 83 -4.83 3.84 6.38
C GLU A 83 -3.55 3.16 5.88
N VAL A 84 -3.47 2.82 4.60
CA VAL A 84 -2.26 2.26 3.99
C VAL A 84 -1.16 3.32 3.92
N VAL A 85 -1.48 4.53 3.48
CA VAL A 85 -0.52 5.64 3.44
C VAL A 85 0.07 5.90 4.82
N ALA A 86 -0.74 5.86 5.87
CA ALA A 86 -0.29 6.06 7.26
C ALA A 86 0.71 5.00 7.75
N LEU A 87 0.72 3.79 7.17
CA LEU A 87 1.70 2.75 7.52
C LEU A 87 3.13 3.13 7.08
N PHE A 88 3.27 3.88 6.02
CA PHE A 88 4.55 4.23 5.40
C PHE A 88 4.95 5.69 5.63
N GLU A 89 3.98 6.59 5.53
CA GLU A 89 4.18 7.99 5.89
C GLU A 89 3.98 8.10 7.39
N HIS A 90 5.07 8.24 8.11
CA HIS A 90 4.99 8.64 9.50
C HIS A 90 4.85 10.17 9.53
N PRO A 91 3.64 10.72 9.65
CA PRO A 91 3.48 12.14 9.81
C PRO A 91 4.06 12.51 11.17
N LEU A 92 5.33 12.85 11.14
CA LEU A 92 5.97 13.42 12.30
C LEU A 92 5.32 14.77 12.53
N VAL A 93 4.48 14.85 13.52
CA VAL A 93 4.16 16.11 14.16
C VAL A 93 5.46 16.56 14.84
N HIS A 94 6.37 17.06 14.05
CA HIS A 94 7.46 17.83 14.62
C HIS A 94 6.87 19.17 15.00
N PRO A 95 6.95 19.55 16.28
CA PRO A 95 6.80 20.97 16.58
C PRO A 95 7.83 21.67 15.68
N THR A 96 7.32 22.34 14.68
CA THR A 96 8.15 23.07 13.75
C THR A 96 8.81 24.14 14.56
N THR A 97 9.88 23.83 15.27
CA THR A 97 10.73 24.91 15.29
C THR A 97 11.14 25.59 16.54
N ARG A 98 12.25 26.11 16.40
CA ARG A 98 12.91 27.26 16.99
C ARG A 98 11.99 28.39 17.47
N TYR A 99 10.77 28.55 16.94
CA TYR A 99 9.91 29.70 17.16
C TYR A 99 8.54 29.41 17.76
N GLN A 100 8.21 28.16 18.05
CA GLN A 100 6.92 27.78 18.64
C GLN A 100 5.70 28.51 18.02
N LEU A 101 5.59 28.43 16.68
CA LEU A 101 4.48 29.03 15.96
C LEU A 101 3.22 28.17 16.10
N HIS A 102 2.58 28.19 17.25
CA HIS A 102 1.40 27.37 17.56
C HIS A 102 0.28 27.48 16.51
N ALA A 103 0.06 28.67 15.95
CA ALA A 103 -0.93 28.86 14.90
C ALA A 103 -0.59 28.09 13.62
N LEU A 104 0.68 28.04 13.24
CA LEU A 104 1.14 27.25 12.08
C LEU A 104 1.04 25.76 12.35
N ASP A 105 1.41 25.32 13.54
CA ASP A 105 1.29 23.91 13.93
C ASP A 105 -0.16 23.46 13.88
N GLN A 106 -1.12 24.25 14.38
CA GLN A 106 -2.54 23.98 14.28
C GLN A 106 -3.05 23.90 12.83
N LEU A 107 -2.56 24.78 11.95
CA LEU A 107 -2.90 24.72 10.52
C LEU A 107 -2.34 23.46 9.86
N CYS A 108 -1.12 23.07 10.16
CA CYS A 108 -0.50 21.86 9.65
C CYS A 108 -1.25 20.61 10.13
N ASP A 109 -1.64 20.55 11.39
CA ASP A 109 -2.43 19.45 11.95
C ASP A 109 -3.79 19.34 11.25
N ALA A 110 -4.49 20.46 11.08
CA ALA A 110 -5.77 20.50 10.39
C ALA A 110 -5.62 20.07 8.92
N ALA A 111 -4.58 20.50 8.24
CA ALA A 111 -4.28 20.10 6.86
C ALA A 111 -3.99 18.60 6.76
N LEU A 112 -3.25 18.04 7.72
CA LEU A 112 -2.94 16.61 7.77
C LEU A 112 -4.20 15.77 7.97
N ILE A 113 -5.08 16.17 8.89
CA ILE A 113 -6.37 15.52 9.11
C ILE A 113 -7.20 15.54 7.83
N SER A 114 -7.29 16.68 7.15
CA SER A 114 -8.01 16.81 5.87
C SER A 114 -7.41 15.92 4.79
N PHE A 115 -6.09 15.82 4.73
CA PHE A 115 -5.37 14.95 3.80
C PHE A 115 -5.78 13.49 3.98
N PHE A 116 -5.71 12.95 5.19
CA PHE A 116 -6.09 11.56 5.46
C PHE A 116 -7.59 11.34 5.28
N ASN A 117 -8.44 12.28 5.69
CA ASN A 117 -9.89 12.17 5.48
C ASN A 117 -10.22 12.07 3.98
N THR A 118 -9.56 12.84 3.14
CA THR A 118 -9.76 12.78 1.68
C THR A 118 -9.35 11.41 1.13
N LEU A 119 -8.18 10.90 1.50
CA LEU A 119 -7.72 9.57 1.07
C LEU A 119 -8.65 8.46 1.57
N ASN A 120 -9.25 8.63 2.75
CA ASN A 120 -10.13 7.63 3.38
C ASN A 120 -11.54 7.57 2.76
N HIS A 121 -11.87 8.40 1.78
CA HIS A 121 -13.08 8.23 0.98
C HIS A 121 -13.00 7.04 0.02
N THR A 122 -11.81 6.52 -0.24
CA THR A 122 -11.58 5.43 -1.20
C THR A 122 -10.91 4.25 -0.51
N THR A 123 -11.43 3.05 -0.74
CA THR A 123 -10.77 1.81 -0.33
C THR A 123 -9.73 1.37 -1.35
N ILE A 124 -8.80 0.51 -0.93
CA ILE A 124 -7.84 -0.10 -1.86
C ILE A 124 -8.56 -0.90 -2.95
N GLN A 125 -9.64 -1.60 -2.62
CA GLN A 125 -10.41 -2.36 -3.60
C GLN A 125 -11.06 -1.45 -4.65
N GLN A 126 -11.65 -0.33 -4.24
CA GLN A 126 -12.21 0.66 -5.18
C GLN A 126 -11.14 1.24 -6.10
N LEU A 127 -9.96 1.58 -5.54
CA LEU A 127 -8.85 2.10 -6.33
C LEU A 127 -8.34 1.04 -7.33
N ALA A 128 -8.26 -0.22 -6.93
CA ALA A 128 -7.88 -1.32 -7.82
C ALA A 128 -8.91 -1.53 -8.94
N ASP A 129 -10.21 -1.39 -8.64
CA ASP A 129 -11.29 -1.51 -9.62
C ASP A 129 -11.26 -0.42 -10.68
N ASP A 130 -10.78 0.78 -10.32
CA ASP A 130 -10.67 1.92 -11.22
C ASP A 130 -9.40 1.90 -12.09
N LEU A 131 -8.48 0.96 -11.87
CA LEU A 131 -7.27 0.85 -12.67
C LEU A 131 -7.60 0.41 -14.11
N PRO A 132 -6.88 0.95 -15.12
CA PRO A 132 -7.00 0.47 -16.49
C PRO A 132 -6.73 -1.04 -16.60
N PRO A 133 -7.41 -1.77 -17.52
CA PRO A 133 -7.28 -3.24 -17.61
C PRO A 133 -5.85 -3.76 -17.78
N HIS A 134 -4.97 -2.94 -18.38
CA HIS A 134 -3.58 -3.32 -18.66
C HIS A 134 -2.55 -2.60 -17.78
N PHE A 135 -2.99 -2.02 -16.66
CA PHE A 135 -2.09 -1.22 -15.81
C PHE A 135 -0.85 -2.00 -15.35
N PHE A 136 -1.01 -3.27 -14.98
CA PHE A 136 0.08 -4.16 -14.56
C PHE A 136 0.56 -5.11 -15.66
N PHE A 137 0.14 -4.91 -16.90
CA PHE A 137 0.48 -5.83 -17.98
C PHE A 137 1.88 -5.53 -18.54
N ARG A 138 2.92 -5.99 -17.86
CA ARG A 138 4.30 -5.97 -18.35
C ARG A 138 4.62 -7.32 -18.99
N THR A 139 5.12 -7.28 -20.23
CA THR A 139 5.66 -8.45 -20.90
C THR A 139 7.14 -8.57 -20.57
N SER A 140 7.57 -9.78 -20.25
CA SER A 140 8.99 -10.10 -20.04
C SER A 140 9.81 -10.06 -21.35
#